data_bdcf52991acff7ec3bb3f8fcf86e3902
#
_entry.id   bdcf52991acff7ec3bb3f8fcf86e3902
#
_cell.length_a   1.000
_cell.length_b   1.000
_cell.length_c   1.000
_cell.angle_alpha   90.00
_cell.angle_beta   90.00
_cell.angle_gamma   90.00
#
_symmetry.space_group_name_H-M   'P 1'
#
loop_
_entity.id
_entity.type
_entity.pdbx_description
1 polymer ?
#
loop_
_entity_poly.entity_id
_entity_poly.type
_entity_poly.pdbx_seq_one_letter_code
_entity_poly.pdbx_strand_id
1 'polypeptide(L)'
;MITKTLLTIAFALAATTLSAEDTRWWKGNLHTHSLWSDGDDYPEMIADWYRSNGYHFLGISDHNVLAEGQRWIHREKNAGGQRAFDKYLKRFGDDWVDHKVVKGVPRVRLKTYAEYRPKMAVPGSFLLMQSEELSDQFQGRPIHINVTNIKKQIPPQGGAGVAATMQKNIDAVLAQRKATGQPMFPHINHPNFGWAIQPADMIRLRGERFFEVYNGHPAVRNYGDSKHLSTGQ
;
A
#
# COMPACT_ATOMS: atom_id res chain seq x y z
N MET A 1 -10.92 34.98 69.65
CA MET A 1 -11.86 34.19 68.83
C MET A 1 -11.43 34.30 67.37
N ILE A 2 -10.82 33.23 66.84
CA ILE A 2 -10.33 33.20 65.44
C ILE A 2 -11.29 32.29 64.69
N THR A 3 -12.04 32.87 63.80
CA THR A 3 -13.03 32.16 62.94
C THR A 3 -12.24 31.54 61.76
N LYS A 4 -12.18 30.21 61.67
CA LYS A 4 -11.62 29.48 60.53
C LYS A 4 -12.70 29.35 59.46
N THR A 5 -12.50 30.02 58.32
CA THR A 5 -13.33 29.84 57.14
C THR A 5 -12.82 28.63 56.35
N LEU A 6 -13.58 27.54 56.28
CA LEU A 6 -13.28 26.37 55.45
C LEU A 6 -13.76 26.71 54.00
N LEU A 7 -12.81 26.74 53.08
CA LEU A 7 -13.06 26.87 51.65
C LEU A 7 -13.24 25.46 51.07
N THR A 8 -14.43 25.07 50.71
CA THR A 8 -14.75 23.80 50.08
C THR A 8 -14.60 23.99 48.57
N ILE A 9 -13.53 23.41 47.99
CA ILE A 9 -13.33 23.32 46.54
C ILE A 9 -14.09 22.12 46.01
N ALA A 10 -15.20 22.37 45.29
CA ALA A 10 -15.92 21.33 44.56
C ALA A 10 -15.22 21.06 43.23
N PHE A 11 -14.59 19.90 43.09
CA PHE A 11 -14.09 19.40 41.81
C PHE A 11 -15.29 18.85 41.02
N ALA A 12 -15.72 19.58 39.99
CA ALA A 12 -16.65 19.06 39.01
C ALA A 12 -15.88 18.11 38.06
N LEU A 13 -16.03 16.81 38.24
CA LEU A 13 -15.61 15.82 37.23
C LEU A 13 -16.52 15.97 36.01
N ALA A 14 -16.04 16.62 34.98
CA ALA A 14 -16.65 16.55 33.67
C ALA A 14 -16.40 15.14 33.11
N ALA A 15 -17.35 14.24 33.24
CA ALA A 15 -17.37 12.98 32.55
C ALA A 15 -17.52 13.28 31.04
N THR A 16 -16.42 13.32 30.31
CA THR A 16 -16.49 13.25 28.85
C THR A 16 -16.97 11.85 28.49
N THR A 17 -18.26 11.73 28.17
CA THR A 17 -18.78 10.54 27.49
C THR A 17 -18.04 10.46 26.14
N LEU A 18 -17.02 9.61 26.05
CA LEU A 18 -16.52 9.14 24.76
C LEU A 18 -17.70 8.42 24.11
N SER A 19 -18.35 9.12 23.18
CA SER A 19 -19.28 8.49 22.26
C SER A 19 -18.48 7.39 21.56
N ALA A 20 -18.89 6.13 21.73
CA ALA A 20 -18.36 5.06 20.91
C ALA A 20 -18.65 5.47 19.46
N GLU A 21 -17.59 5.79 18.70
CA GLU A 21 -17.77 6.02 17.27
C GLU A 21 -18.45 4.80 16.70
N ASP A 22 -19.55 5.01 15.97
CA ASP A 22 -20.28 3.92 15.34
C ASP A 22 -19.34 3.09 14.49
N THR A 23 -19.16 1.84 14.85
CA THR A 23 -18.30 0.90 14.12
C THR A 23 -18.86 0.75 12.71
N ARG A 24 -18.06 1.07 11.69
CA ARG A 24 -18.48 0.97 10.29
C ARG A 24 -17.43 0.23 9.45
N TRP A 25 -17.87 -0.31 8.32
CA TRP A 25 -16.99 -0.90 7.34
C TRP A 25 -16.35 0.20 6.49
N TRP A 26 -15.04 0.06 6.28
CA TRP A 26 -14.26 0.93 5.41
C TRP A 26 -13.85 0.17 4.16
N LYS A 27 -14.20 0.70 2.98
CA LYS A 27 -13.83 0.12 1.70
C LYS A 27 -12.47 0.66 1.26
N GLY A 28 -11.51 -0.22 1.01
CA GLY A 28 -10.16 0.19 0.58
C GLY A 28 -9.46 -0.87 -0.24
N ASN A 29 -8.30 -0.49 -0.81
CA ASN A 29 -7.39 -1.41 -1.45
C ASN A 29 -5.96 -1.12 -0.96
N LEU A 30 -5.20 -2.18 -0.68
CA LEU A 30 -3.82 -2.10 -0.19
C LEU A 30 -2.82 -2.76 -1.14
N HIS A 31 -3.30 -3.26 -2.30
CA HIS A 31 -2.47 -3.91 -3.30
C HIS A 31 -2.85 -3.41 -4.70
N THR A 32 -2.13 -2.42 -5.16
CA THR A 32 -2.35 -1.77 -6.47
C THR A 32 -1.02 -1.27 -6.99
N HIS A 33 -0.73 -1.57 -8.28
CA HIS A 33 0.48 -1.13 -8.96
C HIS A 33 0.18 0.05 -9.90
N SER A 34 1.19 0.87 -10.11
CA SER A 34 1.16 1.99 -11.03
C SER A 34 2.28 1.87 -12.08
N LEU A 35 2.40 2.87 -12.95
CA LEU A 35 3.54 2.97 -13.88
C LEU A 35 4.90 3.20 -13.19
N TRP A 36 4.93 3.27 -11.84
CA TRP A 36 6.16 3.21 -11.07
C TRP A 36 6.77 1.80 -11.08
N SER A 37 5.98 0.74 -11.30
CA SER A 37 6.45 -0.62 -11.54
C SER A 37 5.87 -1.21 -12.83
N ASP A 38 4.93 -2.11 -12.74
CA ASP A 38 4.33 -2.85 -13.84
C ASP A 38 2.82 -2.61 -14.02
N GLY A 39 2.25 -1.69 -13.24
CA GLY A 39 0.87 -1.23 -13.46
C GLY A 39 0.69 -0.48 -14.78
N ASP A 40 -0.53 -0.32 -15.22
CA ASP A 40 -0.90 0.19 -16.53
C ASP A 40 -1.48 1.62 -16.52
N ASP A 41 -1.45 2.31 -15.37
CA ASP A 41 -1.92 3.69 -15.28
C ASP A 41 -1.06 4.55 -14.34
N TYR A 42 -1.25 5.86 -14.38
CA TYR A 42 -0.57 6.84 -13.54
C TYR A 42 -1.13 6.79 -12.11
N PRO A 43 -0.29 6.97 -11.07
CA PRO A 43 -0.75 6.87 -9.69
C PRO A 43 -1.92 7.80 -9.35
N GLU A 44 -1.97 9.00 -9.96
CA GLU A 44 -3.08 9.94 -9.78
C GLU A 44 -4.38 9.45 -10.42
N MET A 45 -4.29 8.80 -11.59
CA MET A 45 -5.45 8.22 -12.26
C MET A 45 -6.04 7.08 -11.45
N ILE A 46 -5.17 6.24 -10.89
CA ILE A 46 -5.55 5.15 -9.99
C ILE A 46 -6.24 5.71 -8.74
N ALA A 47 -5.60 6.67 -8.05
CA ALA A 47 -6.16 7.30 -6.86
C ALA A 47 -7.50 8.00 -7.13
N ASP A 48 -7.63 8.69 -8.27
CA ASP A 48 -8.87 9.34 -8.70
C ASP A 48 -10.00 8.32 -8.94
N TRP A 49 -9.67 7.20 -9.56
CA TRP A 49 -10.63 6.12 -9.79
C TRP A 49 -11.15 5.53 -8.47
N TYR A 50 -10.25 5.15 -7.56
CA TYR A 50 -10.65 4.59 -6.25
C TYR A 50 -11.50 5.57 -5.46
N ARG A 51 -11.07 6.82 -5.37
CA ARG A 51 -11.81 7.88 -4.69
C ARG A 51 -13.21 8.07 -5.29
N SER A 52 -13.31 8.16 -6.61
CA SER A 52 -14.58 8.38 -7.34
C SER A 52 -15.54 7.19 -7.26
N ASN A 53 -15.01 5.99 -6.92
CA ASN A 53 -15.82 4.78 -6.73
C ASN A 53 -16.12 4.47 -5.25
N GLY A 54 -16.03 5.48 -4.38
CA GLY A 54 -16.45 5.40 -2.99
C GLY A 54 -15.52 4.57 -2.10
N TYR A 55 -14.24 4.45 -2.47
CA TYR A 55 -13.22 3.89 -1.57
C TYR A 55 -12.80 4.93 -0.53
N HIS A 56 -12.47 4.47 0.66
CA HIS A 56 -12.08 5.31 1.79
C HIS A 56 -10.56 5.36 1.99
N PHE A 57 -9.84 4.36 1.50
CA PHE A 57 -8.38 4.32 1.57
C PHE A 57 -7.76 3.57 0.40
N LEU A 58 -6.50 3.92 0.11
CA LEU A 58 -5.70 3.30 -0.93
C LEU A 58 -4.21 3.28 -0.52
N GLY A 59 -3.56 2.12 -0.68
CA GLY A 59 -2.12 1.98 -0.73
C GLY A 59 -1.69 1.62 -2.15
N ILE A 60 -0.92 2.49 -2.82
CA ILE A 60 -0.27 2.13 -4.08
C ILE A 60 1.05 1.47 -3.71
N SER A 61 1.21 0.21 -4.10
CA SER A 61 2.26 -0.69 -3.63
C SER A 61 3.07 -1.25 -4.78
N ASP A 62 3.79 -0.38 -5.47
CA ASP A 62 4.64 -0.75 -6.60
C ASP A 62 5.78 -1.70 -6.17
N HIS A 63 6.21 -2.61 -7.07
CA HIS A 63 7.25 -3.60 -6.81
C HIS A 63 8.60 -2.97 -6.48
N ASN A 64 9.09 -3.18 -5.26
CA ASN A 64 10.42 -2.78 -4.79
C ASN A 64 10.79 -1.32 -5.12
N VAL A 65 9.80 -0.42 -5.15
CA VAL A 65 10.02 0.99 -5.43
C VAL A 65 8.99 1.85 -4.70
N LEU A 66 9.42 3.01 -4.23
CA LEU A 66 8.53 4.07 -3.78
C LEU A 66 8.42 5.14 -4.87
N ALA A 67 7.27 5.82 -4.91
CA ALA A 67 7.06 6.95 -5.82
C ALA A 67 7.88 8.18 -5.35
N GLU A 68 9.20 8.08 -5.45
CA GLU A 68 10.16 9.10 -4.99
C GLU A 68 11.21 9.42 -6.06
N GLY A 69 11.76 10.62 -5.99
CA GLY A 69 12.76 11.07 -6.95
C GLY A 69 12.18 11.40 -8.33
N GLN A 70 13.04 11.53 -9.31
CA GLN A 70 12.67 11.96 -10.67
C GLN A 70 12.70 10.77 -11.64
N ARG A 71 11.53 10.35 -12.13
CA ARG A 71 11.39 9.23 -13.07
C ARG A 71 10.67 9.66 -14.35
N TRP A 72 11.39 9.59 -15.47
CA TRP A 72 10.84 9.82 -16.81
C TRP A 72 10.71 8.49 -17.55
N ILE A 73 9.49 8.17 -17.99
CA ILE A 73 9.21 6.96 -18.76
C ILE A 73 8.88 7.29 -20.21
N HIS A 74 8.94 6.31 -21.09
CA HIS A 74 8.46 6.45 -22.46
C HIS A 74 6.94 6.57 -22.45
N ARG A 75 6.39 7.62 -23.05
CA ARG A 75 4.96 7.92 -23.02
C ARG A 75 4.08 6.81 -23.65
N GLU A 76 4.55 6.21 -24.72
CA GLU A 76 3.80 5.25 -25.54
C GLU A 76 4.22 3.79 -25.32
N LYS A 77 5.49 3.57 -24.90
CA LYS A 77 6.08 2.24 -24.71
C LYS A 77 6.17 1.89 -23.23
N ASN A 78 5.06 1.95 -22.53
CA ASN A 78 4.86 1.48 -21.15
C ASN A 78 3.57 0.65 -21.12
N ALA A 79 3.24 0.01 -20.02
CA ALA A 79 2.08 -0.86 -19.91
C ALA A 79 0.74 -0.15 -20.22
N GLY A 80 0.61 1.14 -19.85
CA GLY A 80 -0.59 1.94 -20.13
C GLY A 80 -0.66 2.51 -21.55
N GLY A 81 0.50 2.70 -22.19
CA GLY A 81 0.64 3.22 -23.54
C GLY A 81 0.08 4.62 -23.77
N GLN A 82 -0.12 4.98 -25.03
CA GLN A 82 -0.69 6.28 -25.42
C GLN A 82 -2.07 6.51 -24.82
N ARG A 83 -2.89 5.48 -24.74
CA ARG A 83 -4.27 5.59 -24.19
C ARG A 83 -4.28 6.06 -22.73
N ALA A 84 -3.41 5.52 -21.91
CA ALA A 84 -3.29 5.97 -20.52
C ALA A 84 -2.83 7.43 -20.44
N PHE A 85 -1.84 7.81 -21.27
CA PHE A 85 -1.37 9.18 -21.32
C PHE A 85 -2.48 10.16 -21.75
N ASP A 86 -3.27 9.83 -22.77
CA ASP A 86 -4.36 10.71 -23.25
C ASP A 86 -5.43 10.91 -22.15
N LYS A 87 -5.80 9.83 -21.44
CA LYS A 87 -6.70 9.92 -20.27
C LYS A 87 -6.12 10.82 -19.18
N TYR A 88 -4.84 10.63 -18.86
CA TYR A 88 -4.15 11.36 -17.82
C TYR A 88 -4.07 12.86 -18.15
N LEU A 89 -3.64 13.20 -19.37
CA LEU A 89 -3.58 14.57 -19.84
C LEU A 89 -4.97 15.23 -19.88
N LYS A 90 -5.98 14.51 -20.38
CA LYS A 90 -7.38 15.00 -20.39
C LYS A 90 -7.90 15.28 -18.97
N ARG A 91 -7.53 14.43 -17.99
CA ARG A 91 -8.04 14.54 -16.62
C ARG A 91 -7.35 15.63 -15.80
N PHE A 92 -6.06 15.82 -16.00
CA PHE A 92 -5.25 16.69 -15.13
C PHE A 92 -4.69 17.94 -15.84
N GLY A 93 -4.65 17.97 -17.17
CA GLY A 93 -4.18 19.11 -17.97
C GLY A 93 -2.66 19.25 -18.03
N ASP A 94 -2.20 20.10 -18.95
CA ASP A 94 -0.77 20.38 -19.20
C ASP A 94 -0.07 21.04 -17.99
N ASP A 95 -0.80 21.78 -17.18
CA ASP A 95 -0.23 22.42 -15.97
C ASP A 95 0.21 21.39 -14.91
N TRP A 96 -0.35 20.18 -14.95
CA TRP A 96 0.00 19.11 -14.05
C TRP A 96 0.89 18.05 -14.69
N VAL A 97 0.63 17.69 -15.94
CA VAL A 97 1.26 16.57 -16.63
C VAL A 97 2.60 17.01 -17.24
N ASP A 98 3.71 16.68 -16.61
CA ASP A 98 5.03 16.96 -17.19
C ASP A 98 5.33 15.99 -18.33
N HIS A 99 5.39 16.50 -19.55
CA HIS A 99 5.79 15.71 -20.71
C HIS A 99 6.69 16.51 -21.67
N LYS A 100 7.51 15.81 -22.42
CA LYS A 100 8.45 16.41 -23.38
C LYS A 100 8.91 15.39 -24.42
N VAL A 101 9.51 15.90 -25.49
CA VAL A 101 10.23 15.06 -26.45
C VAL A 101 11.73 15.27 -26.24
N VAL A 102 12.48 14.16 -26.02
CA VAL A 102 13.92 14.19 -25.84
C VAL A 102 14.55 13.34 -26.93
N LYS A 103 15.33 13.94 -27.82
CA LYS A 103 15.96 13.25 -28.96
C LYS A 103 14.97 12.40 -29.76
N GLY A 104 13.79 12.97 -30.06
CA GLY A 104 12.72 12.29 -30.80
C GLY A 104 11.89 11.29 -29.98
N VAL A 105 12.21 11.06 -28.72
CA VAL A 105 11.50 10.12 -27.85
C VAL A 105 10.50 10.86 -26.94
N PRO A 106 9.20 10.57 -27.06
CA PRO A 106 8.19 11.16 -26.19
C PRO A 106 8.30 10.60 -24.77
N ARG A 107 8.43 11.49 -23.80
CA ARG A 107 8.60 11.16 -22.38
C ARG A 107 7.49 11.81 -21.54
N VAL A 108 7.15 11.16 -20.44
CA VAL A 108 6.29 11.69 -19.38
C VAL A 108 6.95 11.44 -18.03
N ARG A 109 6.86 12.40 -17.13
CA ARG A 109 7.37 12.26 -15.76
C ARG A 109 6.28 11.66 -14.87
N LEU A 110 6.64 10.66 -14.11
CA LEU A 110 5.78 10.17 -13.04
C LEU A 110 5.84 11.11 -11.84
N LYS A 111 4.68 11.45 -11.30
CA LYS A 111 4.60 12.24 -10.06
C LYS A 111 4.98 11.41 -8.86
N THR A 112 5.69 12.03 -7.93
CA THR A 112 6.04 11.41 -6.65
C THR A 112 4.84 11.38 -5.71
N TYR A 113 4.89 10.52 -4.70
CA TYR A 113 3.87 10.47 -3.65
C TYR A 113 3.68 11.83 -2.96
N ALA A 114 4.76 12.54 -2.70
CA ALA A 114 4.71 13.86 -2.10
C ALA A 114 3.97 14.89 -2.98
N GLU A 115 4.05 14.76 -4.31
CA GLU A 115 3.36 15.63 -5.25
C GLU A 115 1.87 15.27 -5.36
N TYR A 116 1.53 14.00 -5.58
CA TYR A 116 0.13 13.64 -5.87
C TYR A 116 -0.74 13.47 -4.62
N ARG A 117 -0.17 13.11 -3.47
CA ARG A 117 -0.93 12.92 -2.24
C ARG A 117 -1.77 14.14 -1.83
N PRO A 118 -1.25 15.39 -1.79
CA PRO A 118 -2.04 16.55 -1.43
C PRO A 118 -3.22 16.82 -2.38
N LYS A 119 -3.08 16.42 -3.65
CA LYS A 119 -4.12 16.57 -4.69
C LYS A 119 -5.19 15.48 -4.60
N MET A 120 -4.81 14.28 -4.19
CA MET A 120 -5.68 13.10 -4.27
C MET A 120 -6.31 12.73 -2.93
N ALA A 121 -5.60 12.87 -1.81
CA ALA A 121 -6.14 12.56 -0.49
C ALA A 121 -7.19 13.59 -0.06
N VAL A 122 -8.23 13.13 0.63
CA VAL A 122 -9.29 13.99 1.16
C VAL A 122 -9.44 13.70 2.66
N PRO A 123 -9.05 14.65 3.54
CA PRO A 123 -9.18 14.45 4.98
C PRO A 123 -10.57 13.99 5.39
N GLY A 124 -10.64 12.94 6.21
CA GLY A 124 -11.89 12.38 6.71
C GLY A 124 -12.67 11.49 5.73
N SER A 125 -12.30 11.43 4.43
CA SER A 125 -13.04 10.63 3.45
C SER A 125 -12.18 9.71 2.58
N PHE A 126 -10.97 10.11 2.19
CA PHE A 126 -10.08 9.26 1.39
C PHE A 126 -8.62 9.36 1.86
N LEU A 127 -8.17 8.30 2.55
CA LEU A 127 -6.79 8.16 3.02
C LEU A 127 -5.92 7.55 1.92
N LEU A 128 -4.88 8.26 1.51
CA LEU A 128 -3.88 7.76 0.59
C LEU A 128 -2.57 7.49 1.36
N MET A 129 -2.05 6.26 1.25
CA MET A 129 -0.88 5.80 1.98
C MET A 129 0.25 5.43 1.02
N GLN A 130 1.49 5.80 1.38
CA GLN A 130 2.67 5.29 0.69
C GLN A 130 2.84 3.82 1.06
N SER A 131 2.97 2.97 0.06
CA SER A 131 3.09 1.53 0.24
C SER A 131 4.11 0.95 -0.73
N GLU A 132 4.54 -0.26 -0.50
CA GLU A 132 5.47 -1.01 -1.34
C GLU A 132 5.05 -2.47 -1.39
N GLU A 133 5.07 -3.08 -2.56
CA GLU A 133 5.13 -4.54 -2.63
C GLU A 133 6.58 -4.99 -2.61
N LEU A 134 7.05 -5.40 -1.43
CA LEU A 134 8.35 -6.01 -1.24
C LEU A 134 8.35 -7.36 -1.93
N SER A 135 8.97 -7.41 -3.11
CA SER A 135 8.96 -8.55 -4.02
C SER A 135 10.28 -9.29 -3.93
N ASP A 136 10.24 -10.41 -3.23
CA ASP A 136 11.36 -11.32 -2.99
C ASP A 136 11.07 -12.69 -3.64
N GLN A 137 12.01 -13.62 -3.55
CA GLN A 137 11.84 -14.97 -4.07
C GLN A 137 12.73 -15.98 -3.35
N PHE A 138 12.35 -17.26 -3.44
CA PHE A 138 13.21 -18.38 -3.05
C PHE A 138 13.17 -19.46 -4.14
N GLN A 139 14.31 -19.71 -4.79
CA GLN A 139 14.42 -20.70 -5.87
C GLN A 139 13.36 -20.52 -6.97
N GLY A 140 13.14 -19.26 -7.40
CA GLY A 140 12.16 -18.92 -8.43
C GLY A 140 10.70 -18.90 -7.97
N ARG A 141 10.41 -19.23 -6.71
CA ARG A 141 9.07 -19.09 -6.11
C ARG A 141 8.88 -17.65 -5.64
N PRO A 142 7.91 -16.90 -6.16
CA PRO A 142 7.68 -15.51 -5.76
C PRO A 142 7.20 -15.43 -4.32
N ILE A 143 7.79 -14.51 -3.56
CA ILE A 143 7.43 -14.24 -2.16
C ILE A 143 7.23 -12.75 -2.03
N HIS A 144 5.97 -12.32 -2.06
CA HIS A 144 5.60 -10.93 -2.07
C HIS A 144 4.89 -10.53 -0.79
N ILE A 145 5.23 -9.38 -0.26
CA ILE A 145 4.67 -8.84 0.98
C ILE A 145 4.39 -7.36 0.77
N ASN A 146 3.13 -6.95 0.87
CA ASN A 146 2.83 -5.55 0.89
C ASN A 146 3.17 -4.92 2.24
N VAL A 147 3.80 -3.76 2.17
CA VAL A 147 4.10 -2.93 3.33
C VAL A 147 3.25 -1.66 3.26
N THR A 148 2.24 -1.60 4.09
CA THR A 148 1.32 -0.46 4.14
C THR A 148 1.85 0.65 5.03
N ASN A 149 1.77 1.90 4.56
CA ASN A 149 2.21 3.11 5.24
C ASN A 149 3.72 3.11 5.56
N ILE A 150 4.51 2.66 4.60
CA ILE A 150 5.97 2.58 4.70
C ILE A 150 6.62 3.99 4.71
N LYS A 151 7.72 4.14 5.41
CA LYS A 151 8.49 5.39 5.47
C LYS A 151 9.66 5.44 4.49
N LYS A 152 10.33 4.30 4.31
CA LYS A 152 11.48 4.14 3.42
C LYS A 152 11.41 2.78 2.75
N GLN A 153 11.84 2.69 1.52
CA GLN A 153 11.94 1.44 0.80
C GLN A 153 12.71 0.37 1.61
N ILE A 154 12.19 -0.85 1.57
CA ILE A 154 12.83 -2.02 2.19
C ILE A 154 13.27 -2.96 1.07
N PRO A 155 14.58 -3.13 0.84
CA PRO A 155 15.04 -4.08 -0.15
C PRO A 155 14.70 -5.53 0.26
N PRO A 156 14.51 -6.46 -0.68
CA PRO A 156 14.34 -7.89 -0.40
C PRO A 156 15.45 -8.45 0.46
N GLN A 157 15.10 -9.21 1.51
CA GLN A 157 16.02 -9.69 2.54
C GLN A 157 16.57 -11.09 2.26
N GLY A 158 15.93 -11.83 1.33
CA GLY A 158 16.26 -13.21 1.04
C GLY A 158 16.13 -14.16 2.23
N GLY A 159 16.35 -15.45 2.02
CA GLY A 159 16.29 -16.44 3.09
C GLY A 159 16.72 -17.84 2.63
N ALA A 160 16.86 -18.77 3.58
CA ALA A 160 17.22 -20.17 3.32
C ALA A 160 16.00 -21.06 2.99
N GLY A 161 14.83 -20.46 2.77
CA GLY A 161 13.57 -21.14 2.48
C GLY A 161 12.42 -20.15 2.40
N VAL A 162 11.25 -20.57 1.93
CA VAL A 162 10.06 -19.71 1.78
C VAL A 162 9.70 -19.02 3.10
N ALA A 163 9.49 -19.76 4.15
CA ALA A 163 9.16 -19.20 5.47
C ALA A 163 10.27 -18.28 6.01
N ALA A 164 11.55 -18.63 5.80
CA ALA A 164 12.66 -17.81 6.25
C ALA A 164 12.77 -16.49 5.47
N THR A 165 12.49 -16.50 4.16
CA THR A 165 12.44 -15.30 3.33
C THR A 165 11.30 -14.39 3.78
N MET A 166 10.09 -14.93 3.95
CA MET A 166 8.95 -14.15 4.47
C MET A 166 9.29 -13.54 5.84
N GLN A 167 9.82 -14.34 6.78
CA GLN A 167 10.12 -13.87 8.12
C GLN A 167 11.11 -12.70 8.14
N LYS A 168 12.20 -12.79 7.37
CA LYS A 168 13.17 -11.71 7.30
C LYS A 168 12.59 -10.40 6.73
N ASN A 169 11.74 -10.50 5.72
CA ASN A 169 11.05 -9.34 5.16
C ASN A 169 10.07 -8.74 6.18
N ILE A 170 9.31 -9.55 6.89
CA ILE A 170 8.44 -9.10 7.99
C ILE A 170 9.26 -8.42 9.09
N ASP A 171 10.37 -9.02 9.51
CA ASP A 171 11.25 -8.47 10.55
C ASP A 171 11.80 -7.10 10.15
N ALA A 172 12.16 -6.90 8.87
CA ALA A 172 12.61 -5.61 8.35
C ALA A 172 11.51 -4.54 8.43
N VAL A 173 10.26 -4.89 8.12
CA VAL A 173 9.10 -3.98 8.29
C VAL A 173 8.90 -3.61 9.76
N LEU A 174 8.92 -4.61 10.64
CA LEU A 174 8.75 -4.39 12.08
C LEU A 174 9.89 -3.56 12.68
N ALA A 175 11.12 -3.76 12.20
CA ALA A 175 12.27 -2.94 12.58
C ALA A 175 12.10 -1.49 12.15
N GLN A 176 11.65 -1.24 10.91
CA GLN A 176 11.39 0.12 10.44
C GLN A 176 10.25 0.78 11.23
N ARG A 177 9.14 0.05 11.49
CA ARG A 177 8.05 0.54 12.33
C ARG A 177 8.54 0.97 13.69
N LYS A 178 9.36 0.13 14.35
CA LYS A 178 9.94 0.44 15.67
C LYS A 178 10.87 1.66 15.60
N ALA A 179 11.74 1.73 14.61
CA ALA A 179 12.72 2.81 14.48
C ALA A 179 12.08 4.17 14.14
N THR A 180 10.97 4.19 13.43
CA THR A 180 10.33 5.43 12.97
C THR A 180 9.15 5.86 13.82
N GLY A 181 8.57 4.96 14.62
CA GLY A 181 7.31 5.17 15.33
C GLY A 181 6.08 5.29 14.40
N GLN A 182 6.26 5.15 13.07
CA GLN A 182 5.17 5.23 12.11
C GLN A 182 4.34 3.95 12.12
N PRO A 183 3.02 4.03 12.29
CA PRO A 183 2.16 2.85 12.13
C PRO A 183 2.29 2.27 10.73
N MET A 184 2.79 1.06 10.62
CA MET A 184 2.89 0.30 9.38
C MET A 184 2.73 -1.20 9.67
N PHE A 185 2.28 -1.95 8.68
CA PHE A 185 2.14 -3.38 8.81
C PHE A 185 2.42 -4.09 7.48
N PRO A 186 3.00 -5.30 7.53
CA PRO A 186 3.09 -6.18 6.38
C PRO A 186 1.80 -6.98 6.22
N HIS A 187 1.49 -7.41 4.98
CA HIS A 187 0.60 -8.53 4.72
C HIS A 187 1.13 -9.39 3.58
N ILE A 188 0.91 -10.71 3.68
CA ILE A 188 1.37 -11.67 2.67
C ILE A 188 0.44 -11.59 1.47
N ASN A 189 1.02 -11.42 0.28
CA ASN A 189 0.29 -11.32 -0.96
C ASN A 189 0.01 -12.71 -1.56
N HIS A 190 -1.14 -12.84 -2.20
CA HIS A 190 -1.53 -13.94 -3.12
C HIS A 190 -0.78 -15.28 -2.90
N PRO A 191 -0.93 -15.97 -1.77
CA PRO A 191 -0.16 -17.20 -1.46
C PRO A 191 -0.20 -18.24 -2.58
N ASN A 192 -1.31 -18.33 -3.30
CA ASN A 192 -1.54 -19.26 -4.40
C ASN A 192 -1.05 -18.78 -5.77
N PHE A 193 -0.30 -17.67 -5.83
CA PHE A 193 0.38 -17.24 -7.05
C PHE A 193 1.58 -18.17 -7.31
N GLY A 194 1.53 -18.92 -8.42
CA GLY A 194 2.54 -19.93 -8.72
C GLY A 194 2.69 -21.02 -7.65
N TRP A 195 1.69 -21.20 -6.76
CA TRP A 195 1.74 -22.11 -5.60
C TRP A 195 2.98 -21.89 -4.72
N ALA A 196 3.43 -20.65 -4.64
CA ALA A 196 4.71 -20.30 -4.06
C ALA A 196 4.76 -20.47 -2.54
N ILE A 197 3.68 -20.13 -1.87
CA ILE A 197 3.58 -20.12 -0.40
C ILE A 197 2.57 -21.19 0.03
N GLN A 198 2.98 -22.04 0.95
CA GLN A 198 2.13 -23.10 1.51
C GLN A 198 1.63 -22.72 2.91
N PRO A 199 0.48 -23.24 3.38
CA PRO A 199 -0.01 -22.99 4.73
C PRO A 199 1.05 -23.28 5.81
N ALA A 200 1.83 -24.37 5.66
CA ALA A 200 2.91 -24.72 6.57
C ALA A 200 4.03 -23.68 6.64
N ASP A 201 4.24 -22.88 5.61
CA ASP A 201 5.18 -21.75 5.62
C ASP A 201 4.63 -20.59 6.42
N MET A 202 3.33 -20.29 6.29
CA MET A 202 2.66 -19.17 6.95
C MET A 202 2.48 -19.40 8.45
N ILE A 203 2.09 -20.60 8.87
CA ILE A 203 1.87 -20.95 10.29
C ILE A 203 3.10 -20.68 11.17
N ARG A 204 4.29 -20.70 10.60
CA ARG A 204 5.56 -20.48 11.32
C ARG A 204 5.92 -19.03 11.51
N LEU A 205 5.23 -18.11 10.85
CA LEU A 205 5.58 -16.68 10.86
C LEU A 205 5.21 -16.02 12.19
N ARG A 206 5.97 -14.97 12.53
CA ARG A 206 5.76 -14.15 13.71
C ARG A 206 5.71 -12.69 13.32
N GLY A 207 4.84 -11.93 13.99
CA GLY A 207 4.71 -10.48 13.78
C GLY A 207 3.84 -10.08 12.59
N GLU A 208 3.53 -11.01 11.70
CA GLU A 208 2.55 -10.85 10.63
C GLU A 208 1.18 -11.36 11.12
N ARG A 209 0.08 -10.73 10.65
CA ARG A 209 -1.29 -11.06 11.04
C ARG A 209 -2.27 -11.04 9.88
N PHE A 210 -1.81 -10.68 8.69
CA PHE A 210 -2.68 -10.44 7.54
C PHE A 210 -2.13 -11.10 6.28
N PHE A 211 -3.02 -11.62 5.48
CA PHE A 211 -2.70 -12.13 4.16
C PHE A 211 -3.87 -11.89 3.20
N GLU A 212 -3.64 -11.92 1.91
CA GLU A 212 -4.69 -11.83 0.91
C GLU A 212 -5.46 -13.14 0.80
N VAL A 213 -6.74 -13.09 1.14
CA VAL A 213 -7.69 -14.19 0.93
C VAL A 213 -8.11 -14.27 -0.55
N TYR A 214 -8.14 -13.12 -1.23
CA TYR A 214 -8.50 -13.02 -2.64
C TYR A 214 -7.67 -11.93 -3.32
N ASN A 215 -7.12 -12.26 -4.49
CA ASN A 215 -6.43 -11.32 -5.37
C ASN A 215 -7.04 -11.41 -6.78
N GLY A 216 -7.38 -10.28 -7.39
CA GLY A 216 -8.03 -10.22 -8.70
C GLY A 216 -7.13 -10.54 -9.90
N HIS A 217 -5.83 -10.74 -9.70
CA HIS A 217 -4.91 -11.06 -10.78
C HIS A 217 -5.22 -12.45 -11.38
N PRO A 218 -5.31 -12.58 -12.73
CA PRO A 218 -5.78 -13.81 -13.39
C PRO A 218 -4.90 -15.05 -13.14
N ALA A 219 -3.62 -14.86 -12.77
CA ALA A 219 -2.72 -15.95 -12.46
C ALA A 219 -2.79 -16.41 -10.99
N VAL A 220 -3.57 -15.74 -10.12
CA VAL A 220 -3.75 -16.16 -8.74
C VAL A 220 -4.86 -17.20 -8.64
N ARG A 221 -4.54 -18.34 -8.06
CA ARG A 221 -5.44 -19.49 -7.92
C ARG A 221 -6.22 -19.45 -6.61
N ASN A 222 -7.02 -18.41 -6.40
CA ASN A 222 -7.74 -18.16 -5.14
C ASN A 222 -8.57 -19.35 -4.66
N TYR A 223 -9.17 -20.10 -5.57
CA TYR A 223 -10.08 -21.22 -5.27
C TYR A 223 -9.37 -22.57 -5.07
N GLY A 224 -8.05 -22.60 -5.20
CA GLY A 224 -7.31 -23.86 -5.13
C GLY A 224 -7.52 -24.77 -6.35
N ASP A 225 -7.10 -26.02 -6.21
CA ASP A 225 -7.35 -27.10 -7.18
C ASP A 225 -7.42 -28.46 -6.47
N SER A 226 -7.38 -29.57 -7.21
CA SER A 226 -7.43 -30.92 -6.63
C SER A 226 -6.26 -31.30 -5.72
N LYS A 227 -5.18 -30.51 -5.71
CA LYS A 227 -3.93 -30.75 -4.95
C LYS A 227 -3.59 -29.63 -3.96
N HIS A 228 -4.22 -28.47 -4.11
CA HIS A 228 -3.88 -27.27 -3.36
C HIS A 228 -5.15 -26.65 -2.76
N LEU A 229 -5.03 -26.23 -1.51
CA LEU A 229 -6.11 -25.54 -0.80
C LEU A 229 -6.42 -24.17 -1.44
N SER A 230 -7.66 -23.72 -1.28
CA SER A 230 -7.99 -22.33 -1.57
C SER A 230 -7.34 -21.39 -0.55
N THR A 231 -7.19 -20.11 -0.89
CA THR A 231 -6.65 -19.11 0.04
C THR A 231 -7.56 -18.85 1.24
N GLY A 232 -8.82 -19.26 1.19
CA GLY A 232 -9.78 -19.12 2.29
C GLY A 232 -9.86 -20.31 3.24
N GLN A 233 -9.08 -21.38 2.98
CA GLN A 233 -9.00 -22.59 3.83
C GLN A 233 -7.74 -22.59 4.69
#